data_9127ad0121928c8b8f589d6d109e36f9
#
_entry.id   9127ad0121928c8b8f589d6d109e36f9
#
_cell.length_a   1.000
_cell.length_b   1.000
_cell.length_c   1.000
_cell.angle_alpha   90.00
_cell.angle_beta   90.00
_cell.angle_gamma   90.00
#
_symmetry.space_group_name_H-M   'P 1'
#
loop_
_entity.id
_entity.type
_entity.pdbx_description
1 polymer ?
#
loop_
_entity_poly.entity_id
_entity_poly.type
_entity_poly.pdbx_seq_one_letter_code
_entity_poly.pdbx_strand_id
1 'polypeptide(L)'
;MPCNEAVQHIDILIFLKFARREEDKAQKSQRFRSFVSFFLFSEKYTIIFNSIFVQFGTKVYTLYKEENMKKTLSVLLAMAMTIGLVACGGASANKTTTGADQTTAAGSEKEAAEDSKKAENLTETQKIIQEAQGMTMEELAKKAIEESNGKMFYGVGNSSRGKTALPLFIDYLKTIDPSYNMDFEWQQPKNNKIFDQLNADNKKDVGTFAMTLIQDGNQIKTKMTDTGILDTFIPKEWAEANGTTPDQYKGFLPLQTLNKVFMYNSTGNKTYNNVWDFVAEGEHGLFMGVDSEIVGKNFLYMLTEDKYAAWMKEAFDALPEDKKAYFEPTVKECKATAEEFGLGEDAQYSLAWIKLWMASYNEQTDDGPICTTLTDASAKDQFGLLVYSKLRSIEESPTVSVNNIKVAAYQDGYKGVGGFGYCHYLFVTDNSPLPWTACAFIAYLTTTEDGFSAWGKDMGGYSSNPVVAKENEEKFHHEKGGMAADGTTVEFDAKNDRGYEWWTTEGKLVLEDPDYCADAAFGIGSWIEVLDKNSAQ
;
A
#
# COMPACT_ATOMS: atom_id res chain seq x y z
N MET A 1 21.43 -34.84 42.19
CA MET A 1 20.79 -34.20 41.03
C MET A 1 20.41 -35.27 40.03
N PRO A 2 19.24 -35.87 40.14
CA PRO A 2 18.61 -36.55 39.01
C PRO A 2 17.07 -36.40 39.01
N CYS A 3 16.54 -35.19 39.24
CA CYS A 3 15.08 -34.97 39.25
C CYS A 3 14.55 -34.11 38.09
N ASN A 4 15.46 -33.51 37.30
CA ASN A 4 15.04 -32.60 36.24
C ASN A 4 14.80 -33.27 34.86
N GLU A 5 15.42 -34.42 34.59
CA GLU A 5 15.24 -35.10 33.30
C GLU A 5 13.92 -35.88 33.19
N ALA A 6 13.40 -36.39 34.29
CA ALA A 6 12.13 -37.12 34.30
C ALA A 6 10.90 -36.22 34.09
N VAL A 7 10.96 -34.98 34.55
CA VAL A 7 9.87 -34.00 34.38
C VAL A 7 9.84 -33.52 32.93
N GLN A 8 10.99 -33.30 32.28
CA GLN A 8 11.07 -32.91 30.87
C GLN A 8 10.52 -34.00 29.92
N HIS A 9 10.75 -35.28 30.22
CA HIS A 9 10.22 -36.37 29.42
C HIS A 9 8.70 -36.56 29.54
N ILE A 10 8.14 -36.26 30.69
CA ILE A 10 6.67 -36.34 30.92
C ILE A 10 5.96 -35.21 30.18
N ASP A 11 6.48 -34.00 30.17
CA ASP A 11 5.90 -32.86 29.45
C ASP A 11 5.95 -33.04 27.93
N ILE A 12 7.01 -33.61 27.39
CA ILE A 12 7.14 -33.92 25.97
C ILE A 12 6.15 -35.02 25.55
N LEU A 13 5.97 -36.04 26.39
CA LEU A 13 5.02 -37.13 26.11
C LEU A 13 3.55 -36.68 26.19
N ILE A 14 3.22 -35.76 27.08
CA ILE A 14 1.90 -35.15 27.20
C ILE A 14 1.64 -34.26 25.99
N PHE A 15 2.64 -33.46 25.56
CA PHE A 15 2.55 -32.60 24.39
C PHE A 15 2.36 -33.41 23.10
N LEU A 16 3.12 -34.49 22.91
CA LEU A 16 3.01 -35.36 21.73
C LEU A 16 1.67 -36.09 21.67
N LYS A 17 1.11 -36.48 22.83
CA LYS A 17 -0.24 -37.05 22.90
C LYS A 17 -1.33 -36.03 22.60
N PHE A 18 -1.14 -34.78 23.03
CA PHE A 18 -2.07 -33.68 22.76
C PHE A 18 -2.03 -33.29 21.28
N ALA A 19 -0.83 -33.13 20.71
CA ALA A 19 -0.63 -32.82 19.30
C ALA A 19 -1.28 -33.89 18.38
N ARG A 20 -1.11 -35.17 18.69
CA ARG A 20 -1.72 -36.30 17.96
C ARG A 20 -3.25 -36.30 18.08
N ARG A 21 -3.81 -35.88 19.21
CA ARG A 21 -5.25 -35.79 19.44
C ARG A 21 -5.89 -34.61 18.73
N GLU A 22 -5.15 -33.54 18.51
CA GLU A 22 -5.60 -32.35 17.76
C GLU A 22 -5.40 -32.54 16.24
N GLU A 23 -4.42 -33.35 15.81
CA GLU A 23 -4.25 -33.77 14.42
C GLU A 23 -5.46 -34.53 13.89
N ASP A 24 -6.04 -35.45 14.72
CA ASP A 24 -7.28 -36.17 14.42
C ASP A 24 -8.52 -35.23 14.37
N LYS A 25 -8.46 -34.05 15.02
CA LYS A 25 -9.53 -33.05 14.98
C LYS A 25 -9.34 -31.99 13.90
N ALA A 26 -8.10 -31.72 13.48
CA ALA A 26 -7.73 -30.67 12.52
C ALA A 26 -8.19 -30.96 11.09
N GLN A 27 -8.56 -32.19 10.76
CA GLN A 27 -9.25 -32.49 9.49
C GLN A 27 -10.61 -31.77 9.36
N LYS A 28 -11.06 -31.02 10.37
CA LYS A 28 -12.39 -30.36 10.40
C LYS A 28 -12.45 -28.91 10.90
N SER A 29 -11.37 -28.19 11.23
CA SER A 29 -11.52 -26.80 11.71
C SER A 29 -10.31 -25.86 11.58
N GLN A 30 -10.61 -24.60 11.30
CA GLN A 30 -9.74 -23.41 11.25
C GLN A 30 -8.96 -23.09 12.56
N ARG A 31 -9.15 -23.81 13.64
CA ARG A 31 -8.57 -23.53 14.96
C ARG A 31 -7.07 -23.85 15.11
N PHE A 32 -6.48 -24.55 14.15
CA PHE A 32 -5.06 -24.91 14.21
C PHE A 32 -4.12 -23.70 14.05
N ARG A 33 -4.49 -22.70 13.25
CA ARG A 33 -3.69 -21.47 13.07
C ARG A 33 -3.58 -20.64 14.34
N SER A 34 -4.65 -20.52 15.11
CA SER A 34 -4.66 -19.76 16.37
C SER A 34 -3.84 -20.43 17.48
N PHE A 35 -3.69 -21.75 17.44
CA PHE A 35 -2.94 -22.50 18.43
C PHE A 35 -1.43 -22.35 18.25
N VAL A 36 -0.94 -22.34 17.02
CA VAL A 36 0.48 -22.16 16.73
C VAL A 36 0.94 -20.75 17.11
N SER A 37 0.14 -19.72 16.88
CA SER A 37 0.46 -18.33 17.26
C SER A 37 0.53 -18.12 18.78
N PHE A 38 -0.22 -18.85 19.58
CA PHE A 38 -0.24 -18.69 21.04
C PHE A 38 1.04 -19.22 21.73
N PHE A 39 1.73 -20.20 21.14
CA PHE A 39 2.92 -20.82 21.72
C PHE A 39 4.24 -20.15 21.34
N LEU A 40 4.29 -19.29 20.32
CA LEU A 40 5.50 -18.61 19.88
C LEU A 40 5.94 -17.45 20.79
N PHE A 41 5.16 -17.07 21.80
CA PHE A 41 5.46 -15.93 22.69
C PHE A 41 6.12 -16.28 24.04
N SER A 42 6.62 -17.51 24.23
CA SER A 42 7.35 -17.88 25.47
C SER A 42 8.84 -18.06 25.21
N GLU A 43 9.62 -17.05 25.55
CA GLU A 43 11.10 -16.98 25.37
C GLU A 43 11.94 -18.13 25.96
N LYS A 44 11.37 -19.01 26.76
CA LYS A 44 12.11 -20.09 27.44
C LYS A 44 12.31 -21.38 26.62
N TYR A 45 11.66 -21.52 25.46
CA TYR A 45 11.64 -22.77 24.68
C TYR A 45 12.18 -22.68 23.27
N THR A 46 12.76 -21.56 22.87
CA THR A 46 13.14 -21.24 21.49
C THR A 46 14.25 -22.17 20.93
N ILE A 47 15.18 -22.64 21.76
CA ILE A 47 16.36 -23.40 21.26
C ILE A 47 16.03 -24.86 20.95
N ILE A 48 15.12 -25.49 21.69
CA ILE A 48 14.72 -26.90 21.46
C ILE A 48 13.68 -26.98 20.34
N PHE A 49 12.89 -25.93 20.15
CA PHE A 49 11.84 -25.87 19.13
C PHE A 49 12.40 -25.75 17.70
N ASN A 50 13.47 -25.01 17.50
CA ASN A 50 14.03 -24.82 16.15
C ASN A 50 14.52 -26.14 15.50
N SER A 51 15.09 -27.07 16.28
CA SER A 51 15.56 -28.35 15.73
C SER A 51 14.42 -29.32 15.35
N ILE A 52 13.31 -29.23 16.08
CA ILE A 52 12.13 -30.11 15.84
C ILE A 52 11.23 -29.50 14.77
N PHE A 53 11.12 -28.17 14.73
CA PHE A 53 10.23 -27.46 13.79
C PHE A 53 10.74 -27.49 12.35
N VAL A 54 12.06 -27.44 12.14
CA VAL A 54 12.65 -27.59 10.78
C VAL A 54 12.36 -28.99 10.20
N GLN A 55 12.43 -30.04 11.03
CA GLN A 55 12.08 -31.40 10.56
C GLN A 55 10.57 -31.62 10.38
N PHE A 56 9.73 -30.96 11.19
CA PHE A 56 8.29 -31.09 11.12
C PHE A 56 7.69 -30.17 10.04
N GLY A 57 8.19 -28.97 9.90
CA GLY A 57 7.81 -28.01 8.86
C GLY A 57 8.08 -28.55 7.46
N THR A 58 9.27 -29.16 7.24
CA THR A 58 9.63 -29.78 5.95
C THR A 58 8.71 -30.96 5.64
N LYS A 59 8.35 -31.75 6.64
CA LYS A 59 7.47 -32.92 6.46
C LYS A 59 6.00 -32.53 6.20
N VAL A 60 5.51 -31.49 6.87
CA VAL A 60 4.16 -30.93 6.65
C VAL A 60 4.08 -30.25 5.29
N TYR A 61 5.10 -29.51 4.88
CA TYR A 61 5.19 -28.86 3.57
C TYR A 61 5.23 -29.92 2.45
N THR A 62 5.99 -31.01 2.62
CA THR A 62 6.04 -32.10 1.64
C THR A 62 4.69 -32.81 1.53
N LEU A 63 4.00 -33.07 2.64
CA LEU A 63 2.67 -33.68 2.64
C LEU A 63 1.60 -32.75 2.01
N TYR A 64 1.68 -31.44 2.30
CA TYR A 64 0.80 -30.43 1.70
C TYR A 64 1.01 -30.30 0.19
N LYS A 65 2.27 -30.33 -0.26
CA LYS A 65 2.63 -30.30 -1.68
C LYS A 65 2.15 -31.56 -2.41
N GLU A 66 2.28 -32.76 -1.80
CA GLU A 66 1.79 -34.00 -2.37
C GLU A 66 0.25 -34.08 -2.44
N GLU A 67 -0.46 -33.54 -1.43
CA GLU A 67 -1.92 -33.57 -1.41
C GLU A 67 -2.53 -32.59 -2.44
N ASN A 68 -1.94 -31.42 -2.62
CA ASN A 68 -2.36 -30.47 -3.64
C ASN A 68 -2.03 -30.98 -5.05
N MET A 69 -0.89 -31.62 -5.25
CA MET A 69 -0.54 -32.24 -6.52
C MET A 69 -1.51 -33.37 -6.89
N LYS A 70 -1.96 -34.17 -5.91
CA LYS A 70 -2.99 -35.21 -6.13
C LYS A 70 -4.36 -34.62 -6.49
N LYS A 71 -4.76 -33.49 -5.84
CA LYS A 71 -6.01 -32.78 -6.17
C LYS A 71 -5.96 -32.16 -7.56
N THR A 72 -4.84 -31.51 -7.93
CA THR A 72 -4.64 -30.94 -9.26
C THR A 72 -4.61 -32.00 -10.34
N LEU A 73 -3.96 -33.16 -10.09
CA LEU A 73 -3.94 -34.28 -11.02
C LEU A 73 -5.32 -34.92 -11.18
N SER A 74 -6.12 -34.98 -10.10
CA SER A 74 -7.49 -35.51 -10.14
C SER A 74 -8.43 -34.62 -10.94
N VAL A 75 -8.27 -33.28 -10.86
CA VAL A 75 -9.04 -32.32 -11.65
C VAL A 75 -8.65 -32.39 -13.12
N LEU A 76 -7.36 -32.50 -13.43
CA LEU A 76 -6.87 -32.67 -14.82
C LEU A 76 -7.32 -33.98 -15.43
N LEU A 77 -7.36 -35.08 -14.65
CA LEU A 77 -7.87 -36.38 -15.11
C LEU A 77 -9.40 -36.33 -15.35
N ALA A 78 -10.16 -35.62 -14.51
CA ALA A 78 -11.59 -35.43 -14.69
C ALA A 78 -11.91 -34.60 -15.94
N MET A 79 -11.12 -33.53 -16.21
CA MET A 79 -11.25 -32.77 -17.45
C MET A 79 -10.88 -33.59 -18.70
N ALA A 80 -9.86 -34.44 -18.63
CA ALA A 80 -9.48 -35.31 -19.74
C ALA A 80 -10.56 -36.35 -20.04
N MET A 81 -11.28 -36.88 -19.04
CA MET A 81 -12.37 -37.84 -19.26
C MET A 81 -13.65 -37.20 -19.83
N THR A 82 -13.90 -35.92 -19.55
CA THR A 82 -15.04 -35.18 -20.15
C THR A 82 -14.81 -34.82 -21.62
N ILE A 83 -13.58 -34.67 -22.07
CA ILE A 83 -13.23 -34.41 -23.47
C ILE A 83 -13.25 -35.70 -24.30
N GLY A 84 -13.03 -36.86 -23.67
CA GLY A 84 -13.01 -38.17 -24.35
C GLY A 84 -14.36 -38.79 -24.70
N LEU A 85 -15.48 -38.24 -24.22
CA LEU A 85 -16.83 -38.81 -24.41
C LEU A 85 -17.66 -38.18 -25.53
N VAL A 86 -17.12 -37.17 -26.25
CA VAL A 86 -17.81 -36.48 -27.36
C VAL A 86 -17.34 -36.96 -28.75
N ALA A 87 -16.40 -37.88 -28.82
CA ALA A 87 -15.78 -38.32 -30.08
C ALA A 87 -16.17 -39.75 -30.50
N CYS A 88 -17.46 -40.17 -30.39
CA CYS A 88 -17.94 -41.37 -31.06
C CYS A 88 -19.45 -41.25 -31.35
N GLY A 89 -19.82 -40.90 -32.58
CA GLY A 89 -21.21 -41.00 -33.04
C GLY A 89 -21.47 -40.35 -34.40
N GLY A 90 -21.16 -41.05 -35.49
CA GLY A 90 -21.97 -41.12 -36.71
C GLY A 90 -21.94 -40.02 -37.75
N ALA A 91 -21.31 -40.33 -38.85
CA ALA A 91 -21.33 -39.63 -40.10
C ALA A 91 -22.72 -39.41 -40.72
N SER A 92 -23.02 -38.27 -41.34
CA SER A 92 -23.46 -38.16 -42.75
C SER A 92 -23.72 -36.73 -43.21
N ALA A 93 -22.99 -36.37 -44.22
CA ALA A 93 -23.31 -35.57 -45.45
C ALA A 93 -24.09 -34.24 -45.40
N ASN A 94 -23.36 -33.22 -45.85
CA ASN A 94 -23.69 -32.26 -46.90
C ASN A 94 -24.46 -30.97 -46.66
N LYS A 95 -23.76 -29.91 -47.05
CA LYS A 95 -24.13 -28.68 -47.75
C LYS A 95 -24.27 -27.39 -46.96
N THR A 96 -23.24 -26.58 -47.16
CA THR A 96 -23.23 -25.12 -47.55
C THR A 96 -24.44 -24.26 -47.19
N THR A 97 -24.23 -23.25 -46.38
CA THR A 97 -24.25 -21.79 -46.71
C THR A 97 -24.22 -20.90 -45.47
N THR A 98 -23.32 -19.93 -45.48
CA THR A 98 -23.36 -18.55 -44.95
C THR A 98 -24.39 -18.17 -43.89
N GLY A 99 -23.94 -17.58 -42.81
CA GLY A 99 -24.73 -16.68 -41.97
C GLY A 99 -24.19 -16.52 -40.55
N ALA A 100 -23.81 -15.31 -40.27
CA ALA A 100 -23.25 -14.78 -39.04
C ALA A 100 -24.15 -14.93 -37.81
N ASP A 101 -23.50 -14.72 -36.66
CA ASP A 101 -24.05 -14.33 -35.36
C ASP A 101 -25.00 -15.25 -34.62
N GLN A 102 -24.45 -15.85 -33.56
CA GLN A 102 -25.12 -15.97 -32.24
C GLN A 102 -24.18 -16.61 -31.22
N THR A 103 -23.32 -15.81 -30.58
CA THR A 103 -22.59 -16.20 -29.35
C THR A 103 -22.40 -15.01 -28.42
N THR A 104 -23.49 -14.34 -28.03
CA THR A 104 -23.47 -13.25 -27.06
C THR A 104 -24.60 -13.28 -26.03
N ALA A 105 -25.49 -14.26 -26.05
CA ALA A 105 -26.63 -14.26 -25.13
C ALA A 105 -26.44 -15.09 -23.84
N ALA A 106 -25.52 -16.02 -23.79
CA ALA A 106 -25.35 -16.91 -22.63
C ALA A 106 -24.38 -16.36 -21.56
N GLY A 107 -23.50 -15.41 -21.91
CA GLY A 107 -22.61 -14.72 -20.98
C GLY A 107 -23.35 -13.65 -20.16
N SER A 108 -24.20 -12.88 -20.84
CA SER A 108 -24.91 -11.75 -20.20
C SER A 108 -26.01 -12.19 -19.20
N GLU A 109 -26.62 -13.37 -19.38
CA GLU A 109 -27.60 -13.89 -18.42
C GLU A 109 -26.97 -14.45 -17.13
N LYS A 110 -25.73 -14.92 -17.19
CA LYS A 110 -25.02 -15.39 -16.00
C LYS A 110 -24.44 -14.22 -15.19
N GLU A 111 -23.88 -13.22 -15.81
CA GLU A 111 -23.44 -11.99 -15.15
C GLU A 111 -24.61 -11.22 -14.55
N ALA A 112 -25.71 -11.06 -15.28
CA ALA A 112 -26.91 -10.40 -14.75
C ALA A 112 -27.58 -11.19 -13.60
N ALA A 113 -27.44 -12.52 -13.55
CA ALA A 113 -27.95 -13.33 -12.44
C ALA A 113 -27.01 -13.35 -11.21
N GLU A 114 -25.73 -13.17 -11.40
CA GLU A 114 -24.76 -12.99 -10.32
C GLU A 114 -24.84 -11.55 -9.74
N ASP A 115 -24.99 -10.54 -10.57
CA ASP A 115 -25.20 -9.15 -10.14
C ASP A 115 -26.54 -8.97 -9.41
N SER A 116 -27.62 -9.62 -9.85
CA SER A 116 -28.89 -9.56 -9.14
C SER A 116 -28.85 -10.24 -7.77
N LYS A 117 -28.10 -11.33 -7.60
CA LYS A 117 -27.89 -11.99 -6.31
C LYS A 117 -26.96 -11.19 -5.39
N LYS A 118 -26.01 -10.45 -5.95
CA LYS A 118 -25.13 -9.55 -5.21
C LYS A 118 -25.89 -8.34 -4.69
N ALA A 119 -26.83 -7.80 -5.47
CA ALA A 119 -27.69 -6.69 -5.08
C ALA A 119 -28.67 -7.04 -3.95
N GLU A 120 -29.08 -8.30 -3.80
CA GLU A 120 -29.99 -8.73 -2.73
C GLU A 120 -29.34 -8.82 -1.33
N ASN A 121 -28.00 -8.78 -1.23
CA ASN A 121 -27.25 -8.97 0.02
C ASN A 121 -26.41 -7.74 0.43
N LEU A 122 -26.66 -6.56 -0.13
CA LEU A 122 -25.92 -5.35 0.23
C LEU A 122 -26.26 -4.89 1.64
N THR A 123 -25.23 -4.42 2.37
CA THR A 123 -25.43 -3.72 3.65
C THR A 123 -26.17 -2.39 3.44
N GLU A 124 -26.64 -1.80 4.51
CA GLU A 124 -27.31 -0.49 4.43
C GLU A 124 -26.35 0.59 3.94
N THR A 125 -25.09 0.56 4.42
CA THR A 125 -24.03 1.47 3.95
C THR A 125 -23.78 1.32 2.45
N GLN A 126 -23.67 0.09 1.95
CA GLN A 126 -23.45 -0.16 0.52
C GLN A 126 -24.58 0.34 -0.37
N LYS A 127 -25.84 0.21 0.08
CA LYS A 127 -27.00 0.79 -0.64
C LYS A 127 -26.93 2.31 -0.68
N ILE A 128 -26.59 2.93 0.44
CA ILE A 128 -26.41 4.39 0.52
C ILE A 128 -25.29 4.83 -0.41
N ILE A 129 -24.15 4.14 -0.45
CA ILE A 129 -23.05 4.43 -1.36
C ILE A 129 -23.50 4.37 -2.82
N GLN A 130 -24.27 3.34 -3.21
CA GLN A 130 -24.81 3.23 -4.57
C GLN A 130 -25.71 4.40 -4.95
N GLU A 131 -26.59 4.85 -4.03
CA GLU A 131 -27.42 6.04 -4.25
C GLU A 131 -26.56 7.31 -4.32
N ALA A 132 -25.61 7.46 -3.41
CA ALA A 132 -24.73 8.61 -3.28
C ALA A 132 -23.83 8.84 -4.51
N GLN A 133 -23.39 7.78 -5.18
CA GLN A 133 -22.54 7.87 -6.39
C GLN A 133 -23.19 8.61 -7.56
N GLY A 134 -24.52 8.67 -7.60
CA GLY A 134 -25.27 9.43 -8.62
C GLY A 134 -25.47 10.91 -8.28
N MET A 135 -25.17 11.32 -7.04
CA MET A 135 -25.51 12.65 -6.51
C MET A 135 -24.39 13.67 -6.72
N THR A 136 -24.77 14.93 -6.82
CA THR A 136 -23.86 16.07 -6.77
C THR A 136 -23.44 16.36 -5.34
N MET A 137 -22.35 17.14 -5.16
CA MET A 137 -21.89 17.57 -3.83
C MET A 137 -23.00 18.30 -3.05
N GLU A 138 -23.82 19.13 -3.72
CA GLU A 138 -24.92 19.85 -3.06
C GLU A 138 -26.04 18.90 -2.59
N GLU A 139 -26.38 17.88 -3.38
CA GLU A 139 -27.36 16.86 -2.99
C GLU A 139 -26.87 16.00 -1.82
N LEU A 140 -25.60 15.60 -1.84
CA LEU A 140 -24.94 14.91 -0.73
C LEU A 140 -24.91 15.76 0.54
N ALA A 141 -24.63 17.05 0.42
CA ALA A 141 -24.64 17.98 1.56
C ALA A 141 -26.02 18.07 2.23
N LYS A 142 -27.11 18.08 1.46
CA LYS A 142 -28.47 18.06 2.01
C LYS A 142 -28.74 16.75 2.77
N LYS A 143 -28.34 15.61 2.22
CA LYS A 143 -28.43 14.31 2.91
C LYS A 143 -27.63 14.27 4.20
N ALA A 144 -26.40 14.82 4.18
CA ALA A 144 -25.55 14.91 5.37
C ALA A 144 -26.20 15.77 6.47
N ILE A 145 -26.80 16.91 6.11
CA ILE A 145 -27.52 17.78 7.05
C ILE A 145 -28.69 17.03 7.70
N GLU A 146 -29.51 16.33 6.91
CA GLU A 146 -30.63 15.54 7.40
C GLU A 146 -30.18 14.43 8.35
N GLU A 147 -29.06 13.75 8.03
CA GLU A 147 -28.55 12.62 8.80
C GLU A 147 -27.88 13.02 10.10
N SER A 148 -27.03 14.06 10.08
CA SER A 148 -26.04 14.29 11.15
C SER A 148 -26.27 15.54 12.00
N ASN A 149 -27.32 16.33 11.75
CA ASN A 149 -27.62 17.51 12.56
C ASN A 149 -27.81 17.12 14.04
N GLY A 150 -27.06 17.77 14.94
CA GLY A 150 -27.06 17.50 16.38
C GLY A 150 -26.36 16.20 16.79
N LYS A 151 -25.64 15.52 15.88
CA LYS A 151 -24.91 14.29 16.17
C LYS A 151 -23.40 14.51 16.22
N MET A 152 -22.69 13.46 16.66
CA MET A 152 -21.23 13.38 16.71
C MET A 152 -20.72 12.57 15.52
N PHE A 153 -19.79 13.14 14.77
CA PHE A 153 -19.09 12.46 13.68
C PHE A 153 -17.71 11.98 14.16
N TYR A 154 -17.44 10.69 14.02
CA TYR A 154 -16.13 10.12 14.31
C TYR A 154 -15.43 9.69 13.02
N GLY A 155 -14.21 10.19 12.80
CA GLY A 155 -13.33 9.73 11.73
C GLY A 155 -11.99 9.24 12.29
N VAL A 156 -11.30 8.38 11.54
CA VAL A 156 -9.98 7.89 11.90
C VAL A 156 -9.06 7.89 10.68
N GLY A 157 -7.79 8.25 10.85
CA GLY A 157 -6.88 8.27 9.70
C GLY A 157 -5.42 8.50 10.02
N ASN A 158 -4.55 8.24 9.04
CA ASN A 158 -3.10 8.45 9.14
C ASN A 158 -2.70 9.93 9.21
N SER A 159 -3.56 10.84 8.77
CA SER A 159 -3.29 12.27 8.76
C SER A 159 -4.08 13.02 9.83
N SER A 160 -3.42 13.88 10.59
CA SER A 160 -4.08 14.79 11.54
C SER A 160 -4.96 15.86 10.87
N ARG A 161 -4.83 16.03 9.56
CA ARG A 161 -5.48 17.09 8.79
C ARG A 161 -7.00 16.91 8.67
N GLY A 162 -7.52 15.72 8.94
CA GLY A 162 -8.96 15.54 9.13
C GLY A 162 -9.55 16.47 10.20
N LYS A 163 -8.76 16.81 11.25
CA LYS A 163 -9.17 17.81 12.27
C LYS A 163 -9.28 19.22 11.70
N THR A 164 -8.53 19.54 10.66
CA THR A 164 -8.57 20.84 9.98
C THR A 164 -9.68 20.89 8.93
N ALA A 165 -9.89 19.79 8.21
CA ALA A 165 -10.87 19.73 7.12
C ALA A 165 -12.33 19.63 7.61
N LEU A 166 -12.59 18.95 8.73
CA LEU A 166 -13.96 18.81 9.27
C LEU A 166 -14.62 20.14 9.62
N PRO A 167 -13.96 21.12 10.30
CA PRO A 167 -14.55 22.45 10.49
C PRO A 167 -14.91 23.16 9.17
N LEU A 168 -14.09 23.05 8.14
CA LEU A 168 -14.37 23.62 6.82
C LEU A 168 -15.61 22.98 6.18
N PHE A 169 -15.74 21.66 6.31
CA PHE A 169 -16.94 20.95 5.84
C PHE A 169 -18.20 21.38 6.61
N ILE A 170 -18.12 21.49 7.94
CA ILE A 170 -19.25 21.98 8.76
C ILE A 170 -19.64 23.40 8.36
N ASP A 171 -18.67 24.28 8.12
CA ASP A 171 -18.95 25.64 7.67
C ASP A 171 -19.56 25.66 6.25
N TYR A 172 -19.13 24.77 5.36
CA TYR A 172 -19.79 24.58 4.06
C TYR A 172 -21.25 24.13 4.23
N LEU A 173 -21.56 23.17 5.10
CA LEU A 173 -22.92 22.73 5.36
C LEU A 173 -23.79 23.86 5.95
N LYS A 174 -23.24 24.75 6.78
CA LYS A 174 -23.91 25.95 7.29
C LYS A 174 -24.22 26.99 6.24
N THR A 175 -23.56 26.97 5.10
CA THR A 175 -23.96 27.84 3.96
C THR A 175 -25.30 27.40 3.36
N ILE A 176 -25.66 26.12 3.51
CA ILE A 176 -26.92 25.51 3.02
C ILE A 176 -27.99 25.62 4.11
N ASP A 177 -27.67 25.22 5.35
CA ASP A 177 -28.54 25.37 6.52
C ASP A 177 -27.80 26.07 7.66
N PRO A 178 -28.03 27.38 7.89
CA PRO A 178 -27.37 28.13 8.96
C PRO A 178 -27.65 27.61 10.37
N SER A 179 -28.63 26.76 10.57
CA SER A 179 -28.95 26.15 11.87
C SER A 179 -28.20 24.82 12.11
N TYR A 180 -27.48 24.34 11.12
CA TYR A 180 -26.76 23.06 11.20
C TYR A 180 -25.71 23.07 12.31
N ASN A 181 -25.71 21.97 13.09
CA ASN A 181 -24.78 21.78 14.19
C ASN A 181 -24.39 20.32 14.29
N MET A 182 -23.13 20.02 14.02
CA MET A 182 -22.53 18.68 14.17
C MET A 182 -21.23 18.81 14.96
N ASP A 183 -21.07 17.99 15.99
CA ASP A 183 -19.80 17.82 16.67
C ASP A 183 -18.95 16.75 15.97
N PHE A 184 -17.64 16.78 16.18
CA PHE A 184 -16.76 15.80 15.56
C PHE A 184 -15.57 15.42 16.43
N GLU A 185 -15.05 14.20 16.19
CA GLU A 185 -13.77 13.74 16.67
C GLU A 185 -13.01 13.06 15.54
N TRP A 186 -11.76 13.43 15.35
CA TRP A 186 -10.86 12.78 14.40
C TRP A 186 -9.70 12.15 15.15
N GLN A 187 -9.56 10.83 15.05
CA GLN A 187 -8.49 10.07 15.68
C GLN A 187 -7.34 9.83 14.70
N GLN A 188 -6.11 9.93 15.20
CA GLN A 188 -4.89 9.65 14.44
C GLN A 188 -3.99 8.70 15.22
N PRO A 189 -4.31 7.41 15.28
CA PRO A 189 -3.39 6.41 15.81
C PRO A 189 -2.21 6.20 14.87
N LYS A 190 -1.11 5.65 15.38
CA LYS A 190 0.02 5.24 14.53
C LYS A 190 -0.39 4.06 13.64
N ASN A 191 0.13 4.06 12.41
CA ASN A 191 -0.08 3.15 11.28
C ASN A 191 -0.87 1.84 11.56
N ASN A 192 -0.23 0.78 11.99
CA ASN A 192 -0.86 -0.54 12.14
C ASN A 192 -2.06 -0.56 13.12
N LYS A 193 -2.14 0.39 14.05
CA LYS A 193 -3.24 0.47 15.02
C LYS A 193 -4.56 0.90 14.40
N ILE A 194 -4.55 1.59 13.25
CA ILE A 194 -5.79 1.96 12.56
C ILE A 194 -6.50 0.70 12.07
N PHE A 195 -5.77 -0.22 11.45
CA PHE A 195 -6.33 -1.49 10.97
C PHE A 195 -6.92 -2.31 12.11
N ASP A 196 -6.25 -2.38 13.25
CA ASP A 196 -6.77 -3.06 14.45
C ASP A 196 -8.03 -2.39 14.99
N GLN A 197 -8.07 -1.05 15.01
CA GLN A 197 -9.26 -0.30 15.44
C GLN A 197 -10.45 -0.52 14.51
N LEU A 198 -10.27 -0.46 13.20
CA LEU A 198 -11.32 -0.70 12.22
C LEU A 198 -11.83 -2.15 12.31
N ASN A 199 -10.93 -3.12 12.45
CA ASN A 199 -11.30 -4.52 12.69
C ASN A 199 -12.12 -4.72 13.98
N ALA A 200 -11.77 -3.99 15.05
CA ALA A 200 -12.50 -4.06 16.30
C ALA A 200 -13.85 -3.37 16.21
N ASP A 201 -13.93 -2.25 15.47
CA ASP A 201 -15.14 -1.48 15.29
C ASP A 201 -16.17 -2.21 14.41
N ASN A 202 -15.71 -2.91 13.37
CA ASN A 202 -16.57 -3.70 12.47
C ASN A 202 -17.28 -4.89 13.15
N LYS A 203 -16.89 -5.24 14.39
CA LYS A 203 -17.58 -6.28 15.18
C LYS A 203 -18.86 -5.78 15.85
N LYS A 204 -19.15 -4.49 15.78
CA LYS A 204 -20.36 -3.86 16.31
C LYS A 204 -21.45 -3.88 15.25
N ASP A 205 -22.70 -3.94 15.68
CA ASP A 205 -23.86 -3.82 14.77
C ASP A 205 -23.89 -2.46 14.09
N VAL A 206 -23.51 -1.40 14.81
CA VAL A 206 -23.28 -0.04 14.29
C VAL A 206 -21.89 0.39 14.79
N GLY A 207 -21.05 0.81 13.86
CA GLY A 207 -19.70 1.24 14.13
C GLY A 207 -19.62 2.55 14.91
N THR A 208 -18.41 2.90 15.32
CA THR A 208 -18.10 4.21 15.88
C THR A 208 -17.66 5.16 14.77
N PHE A 209 -16.77 4.67 13.89
CA PHE A 209 -16.20 5.49 12.82
C PHE A 209 -17.11 5.52 11.61
N ALA A 210 -17.38 6.73 11.09
CA ALA A 210 -18.15 6.90 9.87
C ALA A 210 -17.30 6.65 8.62
N MET A 211 -16.03 7.04 8.68
CA MET A 211 -15.07 6.92 7.58
C MET A 211 -13.63 6.82 8.04
N THR A 212 -12.76 6.46 7.11
CA THR A 212 -11.32 6.47 7.33
C THR A 212 -10.55 7.11 6.17
N LEU A 213 -9.39 7.70 6.50
CA LEU A 213 -8.35 8.16 5.57
C LEU A 213 -7.07 7.39 5.89
N ILE A 214 -6.70 6.44 5.06
CA ILE A 214 -5.57 5.55 5.31
C ILE A 214 -4.65 5.39 4.10
N GLN A 215 -3.44 4.95 4.36
CA GLN A 215 -2.41 4.61 3.38
C GLN A 215 -2.08 3.12 3.48
N ASP A 216 -1.28 2.60 2.52
CA ASP A 216 -0.86 1.21 2.43
C ASP A 216 -1.87 0.33 1.69
N GLY A 217 -1.80 0.41 0.35
CA GLY A 217 -2.71 -0.29 -0.55
C GLY A 217 -2.79 -1.80 -0.32
N ASN A 218 -1.66 -2.46 0.01
CA ASN A 218 -1.64 -3.88 0.32
C ASN A 218 -2.52 -4.24 1.53
N GLN A 219 -2.31 -3.58 2.68
CA GLN A 219 -3.11 -3.88 3.87
C GLN A 219 -4.56 -3.43 3.72
N ILE A 220 -4.80 -2.33 3.01
CA ILE A 220 -6.16 -1.88 2.68
C ILE A 220 -6.87 -2.99 1.91
N LYS A 221 -6.26 -3.49 0.84
CA LYS A 221 -6.86 -4.57 0.05
C LYS A 221 -7.08 -5.82 0.90
N THR A 222 -6.02 -6.38 1.45
CA THR A 222 -6.04 -7.72 2.05
C THR A 222 -6.75 -7.80 3.39
N LYS A 223 -6.77 -6.71 4.17
CA LYS A 223 -7.32 -6.70 5.53
C LYS A 223 -8.64 -5.96 5.67
N MET A 224 -8.97 -5.06 4.73
CA MET A 224 -10.13 -4.18 4.87
C MET A 224 -11.17 -4.40 3.77
N THR A 225 -10.82 -4.19 2.51
CA THR A 225 -11.82 -4.27 1.43
C THR A 225 -12.18 -5.70 1.05
N ASP A 226 -11.21 -6.61 0.92
CA ASP A 226 -11.48 -8.02 0.63
C ASP A 226 -12.22 -8.73 1.79
N THR A 227 -12.20 -8.15 2.98
CA THR A 227 -12.91 -8.65 4.17
C THR A 227 -14.24 -7.94 4.42
N GLY A 228 -14.62 -6.95 3.60
CA GLY A 228 -15.86 -6.21 3.71
C GLY A 228 -15.95 -5.30 4.94
N ILE A 229 -14.83 -4.72 5.38
CA ILE A 229 -14.78 -3.76 6.50
C ILE A 229 -14.90 -2.34 6.01
N LEU A 230 -14.38 -2.07 4.82
CA LEU A 230 -14.37 -0.76 4.18
C LEU A 230 -14.99 -0.83 2.79
N ASP A 231 -15.81 0.16 2.48
CA ASP A 231 -16.44 0.35 1.19
C ASP A 231 -15.89 1.58 0.48
N THR A 232 -15.66 1.45 -0.83
CA THR A 232 -15.22 2.55 -1.67
C THR A 232 -16.43 3.34 -2.16
N PHE A 233 -16.43 4.65 -1.89
CA PHE A 233 -17.36 5.61 -2.47
C PHE A 233 -16.63 6.48 -3.50
N ILE A 234 -17.12 6.53 -4.73
CA ILE A 234 -16.55 7.35 -5.81
C ILE A 234 -17.49 8.52 -6.10
N PRO A 235 -17.12 9.77 -5.72
CA PRO A 235 -17.93 10.94 -6.01
C PRO A 235 -18.08 11.17 -7.51
N LYS A 236 -19.28 11.55 -7.95
CA LYS A 236 -19.60 11.81 -9.36
C LYS A 236 -18.66 12.84 -9.99
N GLU A 237 -18.50 13.99 -9.35
CA GLU A 237 -17.69 15.10 -9.89
C GLU A 237 -16.18 14.71 -9.92
N TRP A 238 -15.72 13.88 -8.98
CA TRP A 238 -14.36 13.36 -9.03
C TRP A 238 -14.17 12.43 -10.24
N ALA A 239 -15.12 11.54 -10.47
CA ALA A 239 -15.07 10.62 -11.61
C ALA A 239 -15.12 11.38 -12.95
N GLU A 240 -16.01 12.36 -13.07
CA GLU A 240 -16.14 13.22 -14.25
C GLU A 240 -14.82 14.00 -14.52
N ALA A 241 -14.21 14.57 -13.49
CA ALA A 241 -12.92 15.27 -13.60
C ALA A 241 -11.79 14.35 -14.06
N ASN A 242 -11.85 13.06 -13.73
CA ASN A 242 -10.91 12.03 -14.15
C ASN A 242 -11.30 11.31 -15.45
N GLY A 243 -12.33 11.78 -16.16
CA GLY A 243 -12.76 11.23 -17.46
C GLY A 243 -13.36 9.82 -17.35
N THR A 244 -13.94 9.47 -16.21
CA THR A 244 -14.57 8.17 -15.94
C THR A 244 -15.95 8.33 -15.32
N THR A 245 -16.58 7.24 -14.92
CA THR A 245 -17.82 7.24 -14.13
C THR A 245 -17.61 6.42 -12.85
N PRO A 246 -18.41 6.64 -11.78
CA PRO A 246 -18.30 5.86 -10.55
C PRO A 246 -18.36 4.34 -10.79
N ASP A 247 -19.21 3.88 -11.72
CA ASP A 247 -19.35 2.46 -12.04
C ASP A 247 -18.16 1.88 -12.83
N GLN A 248 -17.44 2.71 -13.58
CA GLN A 248 -16.30 2.29 -14.40
C GLN A 248 -15.00 2.26 -13.61
N TYR A 249 -14.87 3.13 -12.62
CA TYR A 249 -13.68 3.17 -11.78
C TYR A 249 -13.71 2.03 -10.76
N LYS A 250 -12.68 1.18 -10.76
CA LYS A 250 -12.60 -0.02 -9.91
C LYS A 250 -11.53 0.06 -8.81
N GLY A 251 -10.75 1.13 -8.79
CA GLY A 251 -9.72 1.35 -7.76
C GLY A 251 -10.27 1.93 -6.47
N PHE A 252 -9.41 2.06 -5.49
CA PHE A 252 -9.69 2.81 -4.27
C PHE A 252 -9.71 4.31 -4.57
N LEU A 253 -10.58 5.09 -3.90
CA LEU A 253 -10.61 6.53 -4.08
C LEU A 253 -9.39 7.19 -3.42
N PRO A 254 -8.44 7.74 -4.16
CA PRO A 254 -7.35 8.49 -3.58
C PRO A 254 -7.79 9.92 -3.26
N LEU A 255 -7.40 10.43 -2.10
CA LEU A 255 -7.46 11.87 -1.82
C LEU A 255 -6.30 12.59 -2.50
N GLN A 256 -5.10 12.03 -2.32
CA GLN A 256 -3.86 12.57 -2.86
C GLN A 256 -2.84 11.47 -3.07
N THR A 257 -1.90 11.71 -3.98
CA THR A 257 -0.63 10.99 -4.07
C THR A 257 0.42 11.74 -3.27
N LEU A 258 1.20 11.02 -2.47
CA LEU A 258 2.36 11.53 -1.72
C LEU A 258 3.63 10.89 -2.23
N ASN A 259 4.69 11.68 -2.34
CA ASN A 259 5.99 11.18 -2.78
C ASN A 259 6.93 10.91 -1.60
N LYS A 260 7.51 9.71 -1.56
CA LYS A 260 8.78 9.45 -0.88
C LYS A 260 9.89 9.53 -1.91
N VAL A 261 10.90 10.35 -1.69
CA VAL A 261 11.96 10.60 -2.68
C VAL A 261 13.34 10.43 -2.08
N PHE A 262 14.30 10.06 -2.92
CA PHE A 262 15.70 9.99 -2.50
C PHE A 262 16.27 11.39 -2.34
N MET A 263 16.72 11.68 -1.15
CA MET A 263 17.39 12.94 -0.79
C MET A 263 18.73 12.67 -0.14
N TYR A 264 19.67 13.61 -0.26
CA TYR A 264 20.98 13.50 0.36
C TYR A 264 21.47 14.85 0.90
N ASN A 265 22.38 14.78 1.88
CA ASN A 265 23.06 15.95 2.40
C ASN A 265 24.18 16.36 1.45
N SER A 266 24.15 17.62 0.98
CA SER A 266 25.07 18.15 -0.02
C SER A 266 26.32 18.82 0.55
N THR A 267 26.53 18.76 1.89
CA THR A 267 27.72 19.37 2.53
C THR A 267 28.97 18.50 2.42
N GLY A 268 28.82 17.25 1.96
CA GLY A 268 29.92 16.34 1.65
C GLY A 268 30.40 16.48 0.21
N ASN A 269 31.14 15.46 -0.24
CA ASN A 269 31.71 15.42 -1.59
C ASN A 269 31.04 14.42 -2.52
N LYS A 270 30.06 13.64 -2.00
CA LYS A 270 29.34 12.63 -2.78
C LYS A 270 28.19 13.27 -3.57
N THR A 271 27.95 12.70 -4.75
CA THR A 271 26.77 12.95 -5.56
C THR A 271 26.16 11.60 -5.93
N TYR A 272 24.85 11.53 -5.96
CA TYR A 272 24.10 10.32 -6.27
C TYR A 272 23.38 10.52 -7.60
N ASN A 273 24.01 10.12 -8.70
CA ASN A 273 23.51 10.32 -10.06
C ASN A 273 22.79 9.11 -10.63
N ASN A 274 22.75 8.01 -9.87
CA ASN A 274 22.13 6.77 -10.28
C ASN A 274 21.51 6.08 -9.05
N VAL A 275 20.36 5.44 -9.21
CA VAL A 275 19.70 4.71 -8.12
C VAL A 275 20.60 3.62 -7.52
N TRP A 276 21.52 3.05 -8.29
CA TRP A 276 22.50 2.06 -7.83
C TRP A 276 23.59 2.65 -6.93
N ASP A 277 23.81 3.96 -6.98
CA ASP A 277 24.74 4.63 -6.07
C ASP A 277 24.31 4.49 -4.60
N PHE A 278 22.99 4.36 -4.32
CA PHE A 278 22.44 4.18 -2.98
C PHE A 278 22.72 2.82 -2.34
N VAL A 279 23.14 1.84 -3.12
CA VAL A 279 23.45 0.48 -2.66
C VAL A 279 24.91 0.09 -2.96
N ALA A 280 25.75 1.07 -3.27
CA ALA A 280 27.17 0.87 -3.48
C ALA A 280 27.90 0.46 -2.19
N GLU A 281 29.12 -0.05 -2.31
CA GLU A 281 29.93 -0.48 -1.17
C GLU A 281 30.10 0.63 -0.13
N GLY A 282 29.74 0.34 1.12
CA GLY A 282 29.85 1.27 2.25
C GLY A 282 28.72 2.31 2.34
N GLU A 283 27.70 2.23 1.49
CA GLU A 283 26.52 3.09 1.58
C GLU A 283 25.46 2.53 2.53
N HIS A 284 24.86 3.43 3.34
CA HIS A 284 23.88 3.08 4.36
C HIS A 284 22.74 4.11 4.36
N GLY A 285 21.74 3.91 3.49
CA GLY A 285 20.61 4.83 3.35
C GLY A 285 19.73 4.89 4.59
N LEU A 286 19.33 6.08 5.00
CA LEU A 286 18.34 6.26 6.04
C LEU A 286 16.96 5.87 5.50
N PHE A 287 16.30 4.93 6.17
CA PHE A 287 15.01 4.41 5.73
C PHE A 287 14.17 3.96 6.94
N MET A 288 12.86 4.11 6.84
CA MET A 288 11.98 3.57 7.88
C MET A 288 12.01 2.04 7.85
N GLY A 289 11.98 1.42 9.03
CA GLY A 289 11.98 -0.03 9.14
C GLY A 289 10.77 -0.66 8.42
N VAL A 290 11.04 -1.68 7.63
CA VAL A 290 10.01 -2.33 6.79
C VAL A 290 8.88 -2.98 7.60
N ASP A 291 9.12 -3.30 8.86
CA ASP A 291 8.11 -3.84 9.77
C ASP A 291 7.31 -2.73 10.49
N SER A 292 7.89 -1.54 10.60
CA SER A 292 7.27 -0.40 11.30
C SER A 292 6.45 0.47 10.36
N GLU A 293 6.80 0.52 9.06
CA GLU A 293 6.07 1.24 8.03
C GLU A 293 5.97 0.43 6.73
N ILE A 294 4.79 -0.11 6.48
CA ILE A 294 4.51 -1.01 5.36
C ILE A 294 4.53 -0.29 4.01
N VAL A 295 4.28 1.03 3.96
CA VAL A 295 4.39 1.85 2.74
C VAL A 295 5.79 1.73 2.12
N GLY A 296 6.86 1.71 2.93
CA GLY A 296 8.21 1.47 2.44
C GLY A 296 8.39 0.07 1.86
N LYS A 297 7.71 -0.93 2.40
CA LYS A 297 7.72 -2.30 1.89
C LYS A 297 6.99 -2.39 0.54
N ASN A 298 5.87 -1.67 0.38
CA ASN A 298 5.16 -1.58 -0.90
C ASN A 298 6.04 -0.99 -2.01
N PHE A 299 6.90 -0.01 -1.69
CA PHE A 299 7.90 0.48 -2.64
C PHE A 299 8.81 -0.65 -3.16
N LEU A 300 9.31 -1.49 -2.25
CA LEU A 300 10.17 -2.62 -2.64
C LEU A 300 9.40 -3.64 -3.50
N TYR A 301 8.12 -3.88 -3.22
CA TYR A 301 7.28 -4.74 -4.06
C TYR A 301 7.12 -4.16 -5.46
N MET A 302 6.75 -2.89 -5.56
CA MET A 302 6.54 -2.23 -6.86
C MET A 302 7.77 -2.21 -7.75
N LEU A 303 8.99 -2.17 -7.18
CA LEU A 303 10.21 -2.26 -7.97
C LEU A 303 10.30 -3.54 -8.82
N THR A 304 9.59 -4.60 -8.45
CA THR A 304 9.61 -5.88 -9.17
C THR A 304 8.61 -5.97 -10.31
N GLU A 305 7.69 -5.00 -10.46
CA GLU A 305 6.82 -4.87 -11.62
C GLU A 305 7.65 -4.60 -12.87
N ASP A 306 7.30 -5.22 -13.99
CA ASP A 306 8.06 -5.20 -15.26
C ASP A 306 8.48 -3.80 -15.69
N LYS A 307 7.58 -2.82 -15.59
CA LYS A 307 7.84 -1.41 -15.93
C LYS A 307 8.98 -0.83 -15.12
N TYR A 308 8.97 -1.05 -13.82
CA TYR A 308 9.95 -0.47 -12.90
C TYR A 308 11.26 -1.29 -12.90
N ALA A 309 11.15 -2.59 -13.08
CA ALA A 309 12.29 -3.46 -13.28
C ALA A 309 13.11 -3.06 -14.52
N ALA A 310 12.43 -2.69 -15.60
CA ALA A 310 13.10 -2.15 -16.80
C ALA A 310 13.85 -0.83 -16.50
N TRP A 311 13.31 0.06 -15.64
CA TRP A 311 14.01 1.28 -15.24
C TRP A 311 15.24 0.99 -14.36
N MET A 312 15.16 -0.03 -13.50
CA MET A 312 16.29 -0.47 -12.68
C MET A 312 17.42 -1.06 -13.55
N LYS A 313 17.06 -1.83 -14.59
CA LYS A 313 18.00 -2.34 -15.57
C LYS A 313 18.64 -1.23 -16.41
N GLU A 314 17.85 -0.29 -16.94
CA GLU A 314 18.35 0.87 -17.68
C GLU A 314 19.39 1.66 -16.86
N ALA A 315 19.11 1.86 -15.58
CA ALA A 315 20.04 2.50 -14.66
C ALA A 315 21.32 1.70 -14.45
N PHE A 316 21.21 0.37 -14.30
CA PHE A 316 22.36 -0.52 -14.22
C PHE A 316 23.21 -0.47 -15.47
N ASP A 317 22.60 -0.55 -16.66
CA ASP A 317 23.30 -0.52 -17.94
C ASP A 317 24.07 0.80 -18.17
N ALA A 318 23.59 1.88 -17.54
CA ALA A 318 24.24 3.20 -17.59
C ALA A 318 25.44 3.35 -16.62
N LEU A 319 25.69 2.39 -15.73
CA LEU A 319 26.82 2.44 -14.81
C LEU A 319 28.16 2.28 -15.54
N PRO A 320 29.25 2.89 -15.04
CA PRO A 320 30.60 2.54 -15.43
C PRO A 320 30.92 1.05 -15.16
N GLU A 321 31.80 0.46 -15.98
CA GLU A 321 32.10 -0.98 -15.92
C GLU A 321 32.65 -1.44 -14.56
N ASP A 322 33.45 -0.62 -13.90
CA ASP A 322 33.96 -0.90 -12.56
C ASP A 322 32.85 -0.98 -11.51
N LYS A 323 31.84 -0.11 -11.59
CA LYS A 323 30.66 -0.17 -10.72
C LYS A 323 29.77 -1.38 -11.05
N LYS A 324 29.56 -1.69 -12.34
CA LYS A 324 28.80 -2.89 -12.75
C LYS A 324 29.40 -4.15 -12.16
N ALA A 325 30.74 -4.30 -12.23
CA ALA A 325 31.44 -5.47 -11.73
C ALA A 325 31.18 -5.73 -10.25
N TYR A 326 30.91 -4.69 -9.45
CA TYR A 326 30.53 -4.84 -8.05
C TYR A 326 29.14 -5.47 -7.89
N PHE A 327 28.16 -5.07 -8.70
CA PHE A 327 26.75 -5.48 -8.58
C PHE A 327 26.44 -6.79 -9.32
N GLU A 328 27.15 -7.10 -10.41
CA GLU A 328 26.88 -8.27 -11.26
C GLU A 328 26.74 -9.62 -10.53
N PRO A 329 27.54 -9.96 -9.52
CA PRO A 329 27.37 -11.22 -8.80
C PRO A 329 25.99 -11.33 -8.15
N THR A 330 25.49 -10.23 -7.54
CA THR A 330 24.17 -10.18 -6.90
C THR A 330 23.05 -10.23 -7.94
N VAL A 331 23.20 -9.54 -9.06
CA VAL A 331 22.24 -9.59 -10.17
C VAL A 331 22.10 -11.02 -10.70
N LYS A 332 23.23 -11.72 -10.93
CA LYS A 332 23.22 -13.11 -11.39
C LYS A 332 22.56 -14.07 -10.38
N GLU A 333 22.83 -13.87 -9.09
CA GLU A 333 22.19 -14.65 -8.02
C GLU A 333 20.66 -14.45 -8.01
N CYS A 334 20.20 -13.21 -8.14
CA CYS A 334 18.78 -12.87 -8.11
C CYS A 334 18.00 -13.34 -9.36
N LYS A 335 18.66 -13.80 -10.42
CA LYS A 335 17.98 -14.38 -11.59
C LYS A 335 17.13 -15.59 -11.21
N ALA A 336 17.67 -16.52 -10.45
CA ALA A 336 16.94 -17.70 -10.00
C ALA A 336 15.74 -17.33 -9.10
N THR A 337 15.89 -16.29 -8.28
CA THR A 337 14.81 -15.77 -7.43
C THR A 337 13.69 -15.13 -8.27
N ALA A 338 14.03 -14.40 -9.34
CA ALA A 338 13.04 -13.85 -10.27
C ALA A 338 12.25 -14.97 -10.96
N GLU A 339 12.94 -16.02 -11.44
CA GLU A 339 12.30 -17.19 -12.03
C GLU A 339 11.39 -17.93 -11.04
N GLU A 340 11.82 -18.09 -9.77
CA GLU A 340 11.03 -18.73 -8.71
C GLU A 340 9.73 -17.97 -8.43
N PHE A 341 9.76 -16.64 -8.43
CA PHE A 341 8.57 -15.81 -8.22
C PHE A 341 7.75 -15.59 -9.49
N GLY A 342 8.18 -16.11 -10.64
CA GLY A 342 7.47 -15.94 -11.92
C GLY A 342 7.51 -14.50 -12.47
N LEU A 343 8.52 -13.73 -12.08
CA LEU A 343 8.72 -12.34 -12.50
C LEU A 343 9.38 -12.27 -13.89
N GLY A 344 9.27 -11.12 -14.54
CA GLY A 344 9.98 -10.82 -15.79
C GLY A 344 11.50 -10.88 -15.65
N GLU A 345 12.23 -11.05 -16.76
CA GLU A 345 13.69 -11.21 -16.75
C GLU A 345 14.41 -10.01 -16.11
N ASP A 346 13.92 -8.78 -16.32
CA ASP A 346 14.53 -7.57 -15.77
C ASP A 346 14.36 -7.44 -14.25
N ALA A 347 13.43 -8.19 -13.63
CA ALA A 347 13.22 -8.18 -12.18
C ALA A 347 14.45 -8.63 -11.38
N GLN A 348 15.39 -9.38 -11.97
CA GLN A 348 16.66 -9.72 -11.34
C GLN A 348 17.45 -8.47 -10.88
N TYR A 349 17.35 -7.35 -11.61
CA TYR A 349 18.00 -6.08 -11.26
C TYR A 349 17.33 -5.44 -10.04
N SER A 350 16.00 -5.41 -10.02
CA SER A 350 15.24 -4.93 -8.86
C SER A 350 15.51 -5.75 -7.61
N LEU A 351 15.46 -7.08 -7.72
CA LEU A 351 15.73 -7.99 -6.61
C LEU A 351 17.17 -7.83 -6.09
N ALA A 352 18.14 -7.64 -6.97
CA ALA A 352 19.53 -7.39 -6.57
C ALA A 352 19.64 -6.06 -5.80
N TRP A 353 19.01 -5.00 -6.28
CA TRP A 353 19.00 -3.72 -5.60
C TRP A 353 18.31 -3.84 -4.22
N ILE A 354 17.14 -4.48 -4.15
CA ILE A 354 16.41 -4.74 -2.89
C ILE A 354 17.30 -5.51 -1.91
N LYS A 355 17.95 -6.57 -2.37
CA LYS A 355 18.84 -7.38 -1.52
C LYS A 355 19.97 -6.55 -0.91
N LEU A 356 20.63 -5.70 -1.73
CA LEU A 356 21.70 -4.83 -1.26
C LEU A 356 21.18 -3.74 -0.31
N TRP A 357 20.01 -3.16 -0.62
CA TRP A 357 19.36 -2.18 0.23
C TRP A 357 19.02 -2.77 1.60
N MET A 358 18.36 -3.93 1.65
CA MET A 358 17.99 -4.61 2.89
C MET A 358 19.19 -5.01 3.74
N ALA A 359 20.32 -5.31 3.13
CA ALA A 359 21.56 -5.65 3.83
C ALA A 359 22.28 -4.43 4.45
N SER A 360 21.99 -3.20 3.96
CA SER A 360 22.82 -2.03 4.28
C SER A 360 22.04 -0.84 4.86
N TYR A 361 20.72 -0.72 4.67
CA TYR A 361 19.99 0.46 5.12
C TYR A 361 20.11 0.70 6.63
N ASN A 362 20.05 1.97 7.03
CA ASN A 362 20.05 2.40 8.42
C ASN A 362 18.61 2.70 8.84
N GLU A 363 18.05 1.83 9.69
CA GLU A 363 16.66 1.91 10.13
C GLU A 363 16.38 3.17 10.94
N GLN A 364 15.30 3.84 10.60
CA GLN A 364 14.79 5.02 11.28
C GLN A 364 13.35 4.81 11.74
N THR A 365 12.96 5.50 12.81
CA THR A 365 11.64 5.35 13.43
C THR A 365 10.54 6.17 12.75
N ASP A 366 10.90 7.17 11.95
CA ASP A 366 9.98 8.10 11.26
C ASP A 366 10.75 8.88 10.17
N ASP A 367 10.06 9.41 9.17
CA ASP A 367 10.60 10.33 8.18
C ASP A 367 11.15 11.64 8.80
N GLY A 368 10.62 12.08 9.94
CA GLY A 368 11.10 13.28 10.65
C GLY A 368 12.56 13.20 11.05
N PRO A 369 13.02 12.17 11.78
CA PRO A 369 14.44 11.93 12.06
C PRO A 369 15.33 11.90 10.82
N ILE A 370 14.88 11.24 9.74
CA ILE A 370 15.63 11.22 8.46
C ILE A 370 15.83 12.65 7.97
N CYS A 371 14.75 13.42 7.88
CA CYS A 371 14.75 14.79 7.42
C CYS A 371 15.69 15.66 8.26
N THR A 372 15.61 15.58 9.58
CA THR A 372 16.48 16.32 10.51
C THR A 372 17.96 15.97 10.29
N THR A 373 18.27 14.68 10.16
CA THR A 373 19.64 14.24 9.89
C THR A 373 20.17 14.82 8.57
N LEU A 374 19.39 14.71 7.48
CA LEU A 374 19.84 15.17 6.17
C LEU A 374 20.05 16.69 6.08
N THR A 375 19.43 17.47 6.95
CA THR A 375 19.61 18.93 6.98
C THR A 375 20.73 19.39 7.88
N ASP A 376 21.28 18.53 8.74
CA ASP A 376 22.42 18.85 9.59
C ASP A 376 23.71 18.93 8.77
N ALA A 377 24.43 20.05 8.83
CA ALA A 377 25.69 20.26 8.14
C ALA A 377 26.79 19.26 8.53
N SER A 378 26.67 18.60 9.69
CA SER A 378 27.60 17.57 10.14
C SER A 378 27.35 16.20 9.52
N ALA A 379 26.16 15.97 8.94
CA ALA A 379 25.73 14.71 8.34
C ALA A 379 26.22 14.53 6.89
N LYS A 380 27.46 14.88 6.62
CA LYS A 380 28.09 14.84 5.30
C LYS A 380 27.86 13.50 4.63
N ASP A 381 27.47 13.53 3.34
CA ASP A 381 27.30 12.35 2.49
C ASP A 381 26.20 11.38 2.99
N GLN A 382 25.35 11.76 3.95
CA GLN A 382 24.17 10.97 4.33
C GLN A 382 23.08 11.11 3.27
N PHE A 383 22.32 10.05 3.06
CA PHE A 383 21.17 10.05 2.17
C PHE A 383 20.04 9.19 2.76
N GLY A 384 18.84 9.32 2.22
CA GLY A 384 17.69 8.54 2.65
C GLY A 384 16.52 8.61 1.67
N LEU A 385 15.55 7.74 1.89
CA LEU A 385 14.25 7.75 1.22
C LEU A 385 13.21 8.21 2.24
N LEU A 386 12.59 9.35 2.00
CA LEU A 386 11.66 9.97 2.95
C LEU A 386 10.54 10.73 2.26
N VAL A 387 9.45 10.98 3.01
CA VAL A 387 8.31 11.77 2.51
C VAL A 387 8.74 13.19 2.22
N TYR A 388 8.51 13.63 0.99
CA TYR A 388 8.92 14.94 0.50
C TYR A 388 8.33 16.09 1.34
N SER A 389 7.07 15.96 1.75
CA SER A 389 6.38 16.98 2.55
C SER A 389 7.00 17.27 3.94
N LYS A 390 7.91 16.40 4.41
CA LYS A 390 8.63 16.65 5.68
C LYS A 390 9.57 17.84 5.60
N LEU A 391 10.02 18.23 4.40
CA LEU A 391 10.86 19.44 4.24
C LEU A 391 10.17 20.70 4.76
N ARG A 392 8.85 20.78 4.72
CA ARG A 392 8.09 21.89 5.30
C ARG A 392 8.41 22.10 6.79
N SER A 393 8.54 21.02 7.56
CA SER A 393 8.81 21.11 9.00
C SER A 393 10.16 21.73 9.32
N ILE A 394 11.12 21.66 8.39
CA ILE A 394 12.47 22.18 8.57
C ILE A 394 12.49 23.70 8.40
N GLU A 395 11.68 24.24 7.50
CA GLU A 395 11.57 25.68 7.29
C GLU A 395 11.05 26.42 8.51
N GLU A 396 10.27 25.74 9.33
CA GLU A 396 9.71 26.26 10.57
C GLU A 396 10.73 26.21 11.73
N SER A 397 11.88 25.53 11.54
CA SER A 397 12.89 25.36 12.57
C SER A 397 14.14 26.22 12.29
N PRO A 398 14.46 27.20 13.14
CA PRO A 398 15.63 28.05 12.93
C PRO A 398 16.98 27.36 13.13
N THR A 399 16.98 26.10 13.59
CA THR A 399 18.20 25.34 13.92
C THR A 399 18.70 24.44 12.79
N VAL A 400 17.92 24.28 11.71
CA VAL A 400 18.25 23.39 10.58
C VAL A 400 18.37 24.18 9.28
N SER A 401 19.25 23.72 8.40
CA SER A 401 19.48 24.35 7.10
C SER A 401 18.92 23.48 5.99
N VAL A 402 17.86 23.96 5.38
CA VAL A 402 17.25 23.31 4.20
C VAL A 402 18.15 23.34 2.97
N ASN A 403 19.15 24.22 2.93
CA ASN A 403 20.14 24.30 1.84
C ASN A 403 21.07 23.08 1.77
N ASN A 404 21.15 22.33 2.87
CA ASN A 404 22.05 21.18 2.94
C ASN A 404 21.45 19.93 2.27
N ILE A 405 20.16 19.96 1.90
CA ILE A 405 19.48 18.79 1.33
C ILE A 405 19.27 18.96 -0.19
N LYS A 406 19.45 17.88 -0.93
CA LYS A 406 19.15 17.81 -2.37
C LYS A 406 18.30 16.62 -2.70
N VAL A 407 17.39 16.78 -3.66
CA VAL A 407 16.63 15.69 -4.27
C VAL A 407 17.47 15.07 -5.37
N ALA A 408 17.74 13.76 -5.27
CA ALA A 408 18.65 13.09 -6.21
C ALA A 408 18.12 13.12 -7.66
N ALA A 409 16.83 12.91 -7.84
CA ALA A 409 16.20 12.93 -9.17
C ALA A 409 16.25 14.30 -9.88
N TYR A 410 16.56 15.38 -9.16
CA TYR A 410 16.69 16.72 -9.76
C TYR A 410 18.05 16.98 -10.38
N GLN A 411 19.00 16.07 -10.20
CA GLN A 411 20.33 16.22 -10.80
C GLN A 411 20.30 15.91 -12.30
N ASP A 412 21.04 16.71 -13.04
CA ASP A 412 21.19 16.50 -14.49
C ASP A 412 21.75 15.10 -14.76
N GLY A 413 21.03 14.34 -15.60
CA GLY A 413 21.46 13.02 -16.01
C GLY A 413 21.24 11.90 -15.00
N TYR A 414 20.49 12.15 -13.90
CA TYR A 414 20.10 11.10 -12.96
C TYR A 414 19.47 9.88 -13.67
N LYS A 415 19.79 8.67 -13.20
CA LYS A 415 19.34 7.41 -13.77
C LYS A 415 18.60 6.54 -12.76
N GLY A 416 17.50 5.92 -13.23
CA GLY A 416 16.69 5.01 -12.42
C GLY A 416 15.52 5.70 -11.75
N VAL A 417 14.94 5.04 -10.75
CA VAL A 417 13.76 5.50 -10.04
C VAL A 417 14.09 6.67 -9.11
N GLY A 418 13.30 7.75 -9.15
CA GLY A 418 13.50 8.94 -8.32
C GLY A 418 12.85 8.84 -6.93
N GLY A 419 11.91 7.91 -6.76
CA GLY A 419 11.17 7.73 -5.52
C GLY A 419 9.93 6.87 -5.68
N PHE A 420 9.05 6.95 -4.69
CA PHE A 420 7.81 6.18 -4.58
C PHE A 420 6.61 7.08 -4.32
N GLY A 421 5.60 7.01 -5.17
CA GLY A 421 4.30 7.66 -5.01
C GLY A 421 3.28 6.69 -4.44
N TYR A 422 2.72 7.00 -3.28
CA TYR A 422 1.66 6.24 -2.63
C TYR A 422 0.48 7.15 -2.31
N CYS A 423 -0.69 6.58 -2.12
CA CYS A 423 -1.90 7.36 -1.92
C CYS A 423 -2.38 7.36 -0.47
N HIS A 424 -3.03 8.47 -0.10
CA HIS A 424 -4.01 8.48 0.97
C HIS A 424 -5.37 8.13 0.38
N TYR A 425 -5.94 7.02 0.80
CA TYR A 425 -7.23 6.52 0.32
C TYR A 425 -8.36 6.83 1.30
N LEU A 426 -9.53 7.07 0.76
CA LEU A 426 -10.76 7.39 1.50
C LEU A 426 -11.75 6.25 1.39
N PHE A 427 -12.35 5.88 2.53
CA PHE A 427 -13.37 4.83 2.60
C PHE A 427 -14.47 5.17 3.58
N VAL A 428 -15.66 4.69 3.31
CA VAL A 428 -16.75 4.58 4.29
C VAL A 428 -16.59 3.25 5.02
N THR A 429 -16.84 3.20 6.34
CA THR A 429 -16.87 1.91 7.06
C THR A 429 -18.17 1.18 6.76
N ASP A 430 -18.16 -0.14 6.56
CA ASP A 430 -19.35 -0.92 6.17
C ASP A 430 -20.49 -0.80 7.19
N ASN A 431 -20.18 -0.66 8.47
CA ASN A 431 -21.12 -0.44 9.56
C ASN A 431 -21.20 1.04 10.02
N SER A 432 -20.99 1.99 9.10
CA SER A 432 -20.95 3.43 9.37
C SER A 432 -22.20 3.92 10.13
N PRO A 433 -22.02 4.70 11.21
CA PRO A 433 -23.16 5.33 11.90
C PRO A 433 -23.74 6.52 11.13
N LEU A 434 -23.00 7.11 10.19
CA LEU A 434 -23.37 8.31 9.42
C LEU A 434 -22.89 8.18 7.96
N PRO A 435 -23.37 7.21 7.18
CA PRO A 435 -22.86 6.91 5.85
C PRO A 435 -23.10 8.05 4.83
N TRP A 436 -24.23 8.75 4.88
CA TRP A 436 -24.48 9.92 4.02
C TRP A 436 -23.50 11.05 4.30
N THR A 437 -23.25 11.32 5.57
CA THR A 437 -22.30 12.36 6.00
C THR A 437 -20.87 11.99 5.62
N ALA A 438 -20.49 10.69 5.73
CA ALA A 438 -19.22 10.17 5.27
C ALA A 438 -19.04 10.38 3.75
N CYS A 439 -20.03 10.00 2.93
CA CYS A 439 -20.02 10.22 1.48
C CYS A 439 -19.90 11.71 1.14
N ALA A 440 -20.69 12.57 1.78
CA ALA A 440 -20.63 14.01 1.56
C ALA A 440 -19.26 14.61 1.94
N PHE A 441 -18.68 14.19 3.06
CA PHE A 441 -17.36 14.67 3.45
C PHE A 441 -16.27 14.17 2.50
N ILE A 442 -16.31 12.93 2.06
CA ILE A 442 -15.40 12.38 1.04
C ILE A 442 -15.52 13.16 -0.27
N ALA A 443 -16.73 13.45 -0.74
CA ALA A 443 -16.96 14.27 -1.93
C ALA A 443 -16.38 15.68 -1.74
N TYR A 444 -16.66 16.34 -0.61
CA TYR A 444 -16.12 17.66 -0.29
C TYR A 444 -14.58 17.69 -0.34
N LEU A 445 -13.93 16.69 0.26
CA LEU A 445 -12.47 16.58 0.28
C LEU A 445 -11.84 16.41 -1.11
N THR A 446 -12.53 15.73 -2.01
CA THR A 446 -11.98 15.31 -3.31
C THR A 446 -12.45 16.14 -4.49
N THR A 447 -13.50 16.97 -4.32
CA THR A 447 -14.09 17.74 -5.43
C THR A 447 -14.06 19.25 -5.23
N THR A 448 -13.62 19.73 -4.05
CA THR A 448 -13.54 21.17 -3.78
C THR A 448 -12.15 21.60 -3.36
N GLU A 449 -11.75 22.83 -3.73
CA GLU A 449 -10.48 23.41 -3.31
C GLU A 449 -10.41 23.56 -1.78
N ASP A 450 -11.47 24.08 -1.17
CA ASP A 450 -11.53 24.28 0.29
C ASP A 450 -11.42 22.94 1.03
N GLY A 451 -12.05 21.89 0.52
CA GLY A 451 -11.95 20.54 1.08
C GLY A 451 -10.53 19.98 1.06
N PHE A 452 -9.81 20.20 -0.03
CA PHE A 452 -8.42 19.77 -0.18
C PHE A 452 -7.42 20.70 0.53
N SER A 453 -7.81 21.93 0.87
CA SER A 453 -6.90 22.99 1.36
C SER A 453 -6.05 22.59 2.57
N ALA A 454 -6.54 21.67 3.41
CA ALA A 454 -5.78 21.16 4.56
C ALA A 454 -4.49 20.42 4.14
N TRP A 455 -4.46 19.84 2.94
CA TRP A 455 -3.31 19.13 2.35
C TRP A 455 -2.53 19.96 1.34
N GLY A 456 -3.10 21.04 0.84
CA GLY A 456 -2.60 21.84 -0.27
C GLY A 456 -1.19 22.44 -0.10
N LYS A 457 -0.64 22.45 1.11
CA LYS A 457 0.72 22.93 1.41
C LYS A 457 1.81 21.87 1.26
N ASP A 458 1.46 20.64 0.93
CA ASP A 458 2.43 19.55 0.90
C ASP A 458 3.24 19.57 -0.40
N MET A 459 4.54 19.74 -0.27
CA MET A 459 5.47 19.43 -1.36
C MET A 459 5.42 17.93 -1.64
N GLY A 460 5.35 17.54 -2.92
CA GLY A 460 5.22 16.15 -3.31
C GLY A 460 3.91 15.51 -2.84
N GLY A 461 2.87 16.33 -2.64
CA GLY A 461 1.51 15.89 -2.34
C GLY A 461 0.54 16.51 -3.35
N TYR A 462 -0.15 15.68 -4.13
CA TYR A 462 -0.98 16.12 -5.26
C TYR A 462 -2.39 15.60 -5.13
N SER A 463 -3.39 16.48 -5.26
CA SER A 463 -4.79 16.07 -5.33
C SER A 463 -4.99 15.05 -6.46
N SER A 464 -5.80 14.04 -6.18
CA SER A 464 -6.21 13.05 -7.18
C SER A 464 -7.25 13.58 -8.18
N ASN A 465 -7.84 14.75 -7.89
CA ASN A 465 -8.75 15.44 -8.80
C ASN A 465 -7.95 16.49 -9.58
N PRO A 466 -7.84 16.38 -10.92
CA PRO A 466 -7.02 17.29 -11.72
C PRO A 466 -7.50 18.75 -11.69
N VAL A 467 -8.80 18.99 -11.47
CA VAL A 467 -9.32 20.36 -11.32
C VAL A 467 -8.84 20.96 -10.00
N VAL A 468 -9.04 20.24 -8.89
CA VAL A 468 -8.57 20.66 -7.56
C VAL A 468 -7.04 20.77 -7.50
N ALA A 469 -6.32 19.86 -8.18
CA ALA A 469 -4.85 19.93 -8.27
C ALA A 469 -4.38 21.22 -8.91
N LYS A 470 -5.00 21.64 -10.00
CA LYS A 470 -4.67 22.91 -10.69
C LYS A 470 -5.00 24.13 -9.84
N GLU A 471 -6.17 24.17 -9.22
CA GLU A 471 -6.57 25.27 -8.31
C GLU A 471 -5.61 25.37 -7.11
N ASN A 472 -5.22 24.22 -6.56
CA ASN A 472 -4.27 24.16 -5.46
C ASN A 472 -2.87 24.63 -5.87
N GLU A 473 -2.38 24.27 -7.06
CA GLU A 473 -1.10 24.72 -7.59
C GLU A 473 -1.08 26.25 -7.76
N GLU A 474 -2.14 26.83 -8.29
CA GLU A 474 -2.28 28.29 -8.44
C GLU A 474 -2.23 29.03 -7.08
N LYS A 475 -2.82 28.42 -6.04
CA LYS A 475 -2.90 29.04 -4.69
C LYS A 475 -1.64 28.82 -3.85
N PHE A 476 -1.04 27.64 -3.92
CA PHE A 476 0.09 27.24 -3.10
C PHE A 476 1.36 27.05 -3.93
N HIS A 477 1.51 27.82 -4.99
CA HIS A 477 2.70 27.79 -5.84
C HIS A 477 3.97 27.77 -4.99
N HIS A 478 4.72 26.67 -5.09
CA HIS A 478 5.99 26.51 -4.41
C HIS A 478 7.03 27.33 -5.19
N GLU A 479 7.22 28.60 -4.78
CA GLU A 479 8.15 29.51 -5.44
C GLU A 479 9.56 28.92 -5.44
N LYS A 480 10.23 29.10 -6.58
CA LYS A 480 11.66 28.80 -6.71
C LYS A 480 12.46 29.62 -5.72
N GLY A 481 13.06 28.94 -4.76
CA GLY A 481 13.78 29.59 -3.71
C GLY A 481 12.86 30.18 -2.64
N GLY A 482 13.43 30.72 -1.63
CA GLY A 482 12.75 31.32 -0.50
C GLY A 482 13.77 31.85 0.50
N MET A 483 13.25 32.29 1.63
CA MET A 483 14.09 32.69 2.74
C MET A 483 14.08 31.58 3.78
N ALA A 484 15.25 31.01 4.10
CA ALA A 484 15.38 30.11 5.22
C ALA A 484 15.04 30.85 6.54
N ALA A 485 14.73 30.08 7.60
CA ALA A 485 14.40 30.65 8.91
C ALA A 485 15.49 31.55 9.50
N ASP A 486 16.73 31.37 9.08
CA ASP A 486 17.89 32.21 9.46
C ASP A 486 18.06 33.49 8.61
N GLY A 487 17.13 33.75 7.69
CA GLY A 487 17.17 34.90 6.79
C GLY A 487 18.05 34.75 5.55
N THR A 488 18.61 33.56 5.31
CA THR A 488 19.43 33.28 4.13
C THR A 488 18.53 33.07 2.92
N THR A 489 18.84 33.71 1.78
CA THR A 489 18.17 33.42 0.51
C THR A 489 18.56 32.02 0.06
N VAL A 490 17.55 31.19 -0.20
CA VAL A 490 17.71 29.77 -0.53
C VAL A 490 17.38 29.57 -1.99
N GLU A 491 18.37 29.28 -2.82
CA GLU A 491 18.17 28.58 -4.08
C GLU A 491 18.09 27.09 -3.80
N PHE A 492 16.94 26.66 -3.30
CA PHE A 492 16.79 25.34 -2.75
C PHE A 492 16.02 24.47 -3.73
N ASP A 493 16.75 23.64 -4.48
CA ASP A 493 16.15 22.75 -5.48
C ASP A 493 15.08 21.85 -4.87
N ALA A 494 15.24 21.41 -3.64
CA ALA A 494 14.26 20.56 -2.98
C ALA A 494 12.95 21.29 -2.62
N LYS A 495 12.93 22.63 -2.53
CA LYS A 495 11.70 23.43 -2.41
C LYS A 495 10.94 23.59 -3.73
N ASN A 496 11.61 23.37 -4.83
CA ASN A 496 11.04 23.51 -6.15
C ASN A 496 10.41 22.19 -6.54
N ASP A 497 9.29 21.86 -5.90
CA ASP A 497 8.49 20.71 -6.35
C ASP A 497 8.12 20.91 -7.82
N ARG A 498 8.57 19.98 -8.64
CA ARG A 498 8.39 20.03 -10.11
C ARG A 498 7.01 19.58 -10.55
N GLY A 499 6.13 19.19 -9.63
CA GLY A 499 4.76 18.79 -9.88
C GLY A 499 4.60 17.32 -10.29
N TYR A 500 3.35 16.84 -10.22
CA TYR A 500 3.01 15.44 -10.43
C TYR A 500 3.39 14.93 -11.82
N GLU A 501 3.14 15.73 -12.87
CA GLU A 501 3.45 15.36 -14.26
C GLU A 501 4.95 15.10 -14.42
N TRP A 502 5.80 15.99 -13.90
CA TRP A 502 7.25 15.80 -13.97
C TRP A 502 7.69 14.52 -13.22
N TRP A 503 7.15 14.28 -12.02
CA TRP A 503 7.50 13.10 -11.24
C TRP A 503 7.12 11.80 -11.92
N THR A 504 5.97 11.75 -12.58
CA THR A 504 5.47 10.54 -13.25
C THR A 504 6.09 10.30 -14.63
N THR A 505 6.76 11.29 -15.21
CA THR A 505 7.46 11.21 -16.49
C THR A 505 8.98 11.19 -16.27
N GLU A 506 9.58 12.34 -16.05
CA GLU A 506 11.05 12.51 -16.00
C GLU A 506 11.64 12.07 -14.65
N GLY A 507 10.93 12.30 -13.55
CA GLY A 507 11.33 11.92 -12.20
C GLY A 507 11.28 10.43 -11.94
N LYS A 508 10.70 9.64 -12.85
CA LYS A 508 10.58 8.17 -12.76
C LYS A 508 10.08 7.73 -11.39
N LEU A 509 8.96 8.31 -10.95
CA LEU A 509 8.30 7.93 -9.71
C LEU A 509 7.64 6.55 -9.87
N VAL A 510 7.97 5.63 -8.99
CA VAL A 510 7.26 4.35 -8.86
C VAL A 510 5.91 4.62 -8.20
N LEU A 511 4.81 4.24 -8.82
CA LEU A 511 3.46 4.45 -8.27
C LEU A 511 2.95 3.17 -7.62
N GLU A 512 2.35 3.30 -6.44
CA GLU A 512 1.73 2.19 -5.74
C GLU A 512 0.54 1.65 -6.53
N ASP A 513 0.54 0.33 -6.74
CA ASP A 513 -0.61 -0.45 -7.18
C ASP A 513 -1.02 -1.40 -6.04
N PRO A 514 -2.19 -1.19 -5.42
CA PRO A 514 -2.65 -2.03 -4.31
C PRO A 514 -2.81 -3.50 -4.65
N ASP A 515 -3.24 -3.82 -5.87
CA ASP A 515 -3.44 -5.20 -6.32
C ASP A 515 -2.08 -5.90 -6.49
N TYR A 516 -1.14 -5.25 -7.19
CA TYR A 516 0.22 -5.78 -7.32
C TYR A 516 0.91 -5.94 -5.97
N CYS A 517 0.81 -4.96 -5.08
CA CYS A 517 1.40 -5.03 -3.75
C CYS A 517 0.81 -6.18 -2.91
N ALA A 518 -0.49 -6.44 -3.02
CA ALA A 518 -1.14 -7.54 -2.32
C ALA A 518 -0.67 -8.92 -2.83
N ASP A 519 -0.53 -9.06 -4.13
CA ASP A 519 -0.03 -10.29 -4.76
C ASP A 519 1.46 -10.53 -4.44
N ALA A 520 2.27 -9.49 -4.54
CA ALA A 520 3.72 -9.55 -4.27
C ALA A 520 4.03 -9.84 -2.79
N ALA A 521 3.18 -9.38 -1.87
CA ALA A 521 3.40 -9.53 -0.43
C ALA A 521 3.55 -10.99 0.03
N PHE A 522 2.92 -11.94 -0.65
CA PHE A 522 2.98 -13.34 -0.26
C PHE A 522 4.36 -13.98 -0.52
N GLY A 523 4.94 -13.79 -1.70
CA GLY A 523 6.24 -14.37 -2.07
C GLY A 523 7.40 -13.43 -1.76
N ILE A 524 7.41 -12.29 -2.41
CA ILE A 524 8.49 -11.29 -2.31
C ILE A 524 8.55 -10.70 -0.90
N GLY A 525 7.40 -10.51 -0.24
CA GLY A 525 7.35 -10.01 1.13
C GLY A 525 8.07 -10.91 2.11
N SER A 526 7.83 -12.21 2.06
CA SER A 526 8.53 -13.19 2.89
C SER A 526 10.02 -13.25 2.60
N TRP A 527 10.42 -13.08 1.33
CA TRP A 527 11.82 -13.03 0.94
C TRP A 527 12.51 -11.77 1.51
N ILE A 528 11.86 -10.60 1.43
CA ILE A 528 12.38 -9.35 2.02
C ILE A 528 12.56 -9.48 3.53
N GLU A 529 11.63 -10.11 4.25
CA GLU A 529 11.73 -10.35 5.70
C GLU A 529 12.96 -11.20 6.07
N VAL A 530 13.28 -12.19 5.24
CA VAL A 530 14.50 -13.02 5.45
C VAL A 530 15.79 -12.22 5.17
N LEU A 531 15.74 -11.25 4.26
CA LEU A 531 16.89 -10.41 3.92
C LEU A 531 17.16 -9.31 4.96
N ASP A 532 16.16 -8.96 5.77
CA ASP A 532 16.33 -7.88 6.75
C ASP A 532 17.40 -8.27 7.77
N LYS A 533 18.50 -7.50 7.79
CA LYS A 533 19.58 -7.68 8.73
C LYS A 533 19.15 -7.60 10.19
N ASN A 534 18.03 -6.94 10.46
CA ASN A 534 17.49 -6.77 11.80
C ASN A 534 16.65 -7.98 12.24
N SER A 535 16.19 -8.83 11.30
CA SER A 535 15.49 -10.08 11.60
C SER A 535 16.43 -11.22 12.01
N ALA A 536 17.73 -11.06 11.85
CA ALA A 536 18.76 -12.07 12.18
C ALA A 536 19.36 -11.90 13.60
N GLN A 537 18.84 -10.99 14.41
CA GLN A 537 19.14 -10.84 15.82
C GLN A 537 18.00 -11.38 16.68
#